data_9f7242d16aa50407f99994ff91f41161
#
_entry.id   9f7242d16aa50407f99994ff91f41161
#
_cell.length_a   1.000
_cell.length_b   1.000
_cell.length_c   1.000
_cell.angle_alpha   90.00
_cell.angle_beta   90.00
_cell.angle_gamma   90.00
#
_symmetry.space_group_name_H-M   'P 1'
#
loop_
_entity.id
_entity.type
_entity.pdbx_description
1 polymer ?
#
loop_
_entity_poly.entity_id
_entity_poly.type
_entity_poly.pdbx_seq_one_letter_code
_entity_poly.pdbx_strand_id
1 'polypeptide(L)' 'MKLRQINIEKTGERIQRLRKERGLTVRQITDTLGLIPQTYYKWAWGNSIPSIDSLIGLADIFGVKVDDIIVAE' A
#
# COMPACT_ATOMS: atom_id res chain seq x y z
N MET A 1 4.30 -17.91 -22.43
CA MET A 1 4.28 -16.48 -22.06
C MET A 1 4.70 -16.33 -20.60
N LYS A 2 5.57 -15.38 -20.35
CA LYS A 2 6.01 -15.09 -18.99
C LYS A 2 5.15 -13.96 -18.42
N LEU A 3 4.45 -14.23 -17.32
CA LEU A 3 3.59 -13.25 -16.69
C LEU A 3 4.35 -12.53 -15.57
N ARG A 4 4.06 -11.23 -15.42
CA ARG A 4 4.57 -10.47 -14.30
C ARG A 4 3.87 -10.88 -13.02
N GLN A 5 4.56 -10.75 -11.91
CA GLN A 5 4.01 -11.00 -10.59
C GLN A 5 4.23 -9.78 -9.70
N ILE A 6 3.36 -9.59 -8.71
CA ILE A 6 3.53 -8.50 -7.77
C ILE A 6 4.80 -8.75 -6.93
N ASN A 7 5.60 -7.71 -6.78
CA ASN A 7 6.72 -7.71 -5.83
C ASN A 7 6.20 -7.15 -4.52
N ILE A 8 5.97 -8.03 -3.55
CA ILE A 8 5.35 -7.65 -2.27
C ILE A 8 6.21 -6.66 -1.50
N GLU A 9 7.52 -6.90 -1.46
CA GLU A 9 8.45 -6.04 -0.73
C GLU A 9 8.52 -4.64 -1.33
N LYS A 10 8.69 -4.55 -2.64
CA LYS A 10 8.77 -3.25 -3.32
C LYS A 10 7.45 -2.50 -3.28
N THR A 11 6.33 -3.22 -3.33
CA THR A 11 5.01 -2.60 -3.15
C THR A 11 4.88 -2.00 -1.76
N GLY A 12 5.31 -2.73 -0.72
CA GLY A 12 5.33 -2.22 0.65
C GLY A 12 6.20 -0.98 0.82
N GLU A 13 7.39 -1.00 0.22
CA GLU A 13 8.29 0.16 0.23
C GLU A 13 7.65 1.38 -0.43
N ARG A 14 6.94 1.17 -1.53
CA ARG A 14 6.25 2.25 -2.24
C ARG A 14 5.12 2.84 -1.40
N ILE A 15 4.34 2.00 -0.73
CA ILE A 15 3.29 2.45 0.20
C ILE A 15 3.91 3.33 1.29
N GLN A 16 5.01 2.89 1.89
CA GLN A 16 5.71 3.67 2.91
C GLN A 16 6.19 5.01 2.36
N ARG A 17 6.80 5.02 1.19
CA ARG A 17 7.29 6.26 0.57
C ARG A 17 6.14 7.23 0.32
N LEU A 18 5.05 6.75 -0.27
CA LEU A 18 3.90 7.61 -0.56
C LEU A 18 3.31 8.20 0.71
N ARG A 19 3.19 7.39 1.77
CA ARG A 19 2.72 7.86 3.06
C ARG A 19 3.60 8.99 3.61
N LYS A 20 4.91 8.78 3.61
CA LYS A 20 5.86 9.77 4.14
C LYS A 20 5.88 11.05 3.31
N GLU A 21 5.82 10.93 1.99
CA GLU A 21 5.78 12.09 1.10
C GLU A 21 4.56 12.95 1.35
N ARG A 22 3.45 12.37 1.79
CA ARG A 22 2.21 13.09 2.07
C ARG A 22 2.06 13.49 3.54
N GLY A 23 3.07 13.19 4.36
CA GLY A 23 3.05 13.54 5.76
C GLY A 23 1.96 12.87 6.57
N LEU A 24 1.54 11.67 6.15
CA LEU A 24 0.47 10.93 6.83
C LEU A 24 1.05 9.96 7.85
N THR A 25 0.32 9.80 8.96
CA THR A 25 0.65 8.77 9.94
C THR A 25 0.01 7.45 9.54
N VAL A 26 0.57 6.35 10.05
CA VAL A 26 -0.04 5.03 9.87
C VAL A 26 -1.47 5.03 10.41
N ARG A 27 -1.69 5.66 11.55
CA ARG A 27 -3.00 5.70 12.18
C ARG A 27 -4.04 6.45 11.35
N GLN A 28 -3.65 7.55 10.72
CA GLN A 28 -4.55 8.27 9.83
C GLN A 28 -5.01 7.38 8.67
N ILE A 29 -4.09 6.61 8.10
CA ILE A 29 -4.42 5.70 7.01
C ILE A 29 -5.32 4.58 7.49
N THR A 30 -4.95 3.90 8.57
CA THR A 30 -5.71 2.75 9.05
C THR A 30 -7.08 3.14 9.59
N ASP A 31 -7.20 4.28 10.27
CA ASP A 31 -8.49 4.78 10.70
C ASP A 31 -9.41 5.07 9.51
N THR A 32 -8.87 5.68 8.45
CA THR A 32 -9.64 5.96 7.24
C THR A 32 -10.12 4.68 6.56
N LEU A 33 -9.29 3.64 6.55
CA LEU A 33 -9.61 2.35 5.92
C LEU A 33 -10.42 1.42 6.82
N GLY A 34 -10.61 1.79 8.10
CA GLY A 34 -11.29 0.92 9.05
C GLY A 34 -10.46 -0.29 9.46
N LEU A 35 -9.15 -0.15 9.50
CA LEU A 35 -8.21 -1.22 9.80
C LEU A 35 -7.41 -0.89 11.07
N ILE A 36 -6.68 -1.90 11.56
CA ILE A 36 -5.75 -1.72 12.67
C ILE A 36 -4.33 -1.47 12.13
N PRO A 37 -3.47 -0.76 12.89
CA PRO A 37 -2.11 -0.47 12.43
C PRO A 37 -1.28 -1.68 12.05
N GLN A 38 -1.48 -2.81 12.69
CA GLN A 38 -0.78 -4.04 12.38
C GLN A 38 -1.00 -4.50 10.94
N THR A 39 -2.18 -4.26 10.37
CA THR A 39 -2.46 -4.59 8.97
C THR A 39 -1.58 -3.79 8.04
N TYR A 40 -1.42 -2.49 8.31
CA TYR A 40 -0.54 -1.63 7.53
C TYR A 40 0.92 -2.11 7.57
N TYR A 41 1.41 -2.45 8.76
CA TYR A 41 2.81 -2.89 8.91
C TYR A 41 3.10 -4.20 8.18
N LYS A 42 2.12 -5.09 8.05
CA LYS A 42 2.29 -6.29 7.24
C LYS A 42 2.56 -5.93 5.78
N TRP A 43 1.91 -4.90 5.25
CA TRP A 43 2.17 -4.42 3.90
C TRP A 43 3.57 -3.78 3.82
N ALA A 44 3.86 -2.88 4.74
CA ALA A 44 5.10 -2.11 4.74
C ALA A 44 6.33 -3.02 4.86
N TRP A 45 6.21 -4.10 5.59
CA TRP A 45 7.32 -5.05 5.81
C TRP A 45 7.38 -6.16 4.75
N GLY A 46 6.52 -6.13 3.76
CA GLY A 46 6.55 -7.12 2.68
C GLY A 46 6.03 -8.49 3.07
N ASN A 47 5.20 -8.57 4.11
CA ASN A 47 4.65 -9.83 4.59
C ASN A 47 3.30 -10.18 3.97
N SER A 48 2.61 -9.19 3.44
CA SER A 48 1.34 -9.40 2.74
C SER A 48 1.07 -8.22 1.80
N ILE A 49 0.13 -8.41 0.88
CA ILE A 49 -0.35 -7.35 0.01
C ILE A 49 -1.71 -6.86 0.48
N PRO A 50 -2.00 -5.56 0.31
CA PRO A 50 -3.34 -5.06 0.58
C PRO A 50 -4.38 -5.78 -0.29
N SER A 51 -5.59 -5.93 0.24
CA SER A 51 -6.72 -6.36 -0.56
C SER A 51 -6.99 -5.34 -1.67
N ILE A 52 -7.77 -5.74 -2.68
CA ILE A 52 -8.14 -4.82 -3.77
C ILE A 52 -8.84 -3.59 -3.20
N ASP A 53 -9.75 -3.76 -2.26
CA ASP A 53 -10.45 -2.64 -1.62
C ASP A 53 -9.48 -1.71 -0.90
N SER A 54 -8.51 -2.27 -0.18
CA SER A 54 -7.49 -1.47 0.49
C SER A 54 -6.59 -0.74 -0.49
N LEU A 55 -6.23 -1.37 -1.61
CA LEU A 55 -5.45 -0.72 -2.66
C LEU A 55 -6.19 0.48 -3.25
N ILE A 56 -7.48 0.33 -3.53
CA ILE A 56 -8.32 1.43 -4.02
C ILE A 56 -8.36 2.55 -2.98
N GLY A 57 -8.56 2.21 -1.71
CA GLY A 57 -8.57 3.18 -0.62
C GLY A 57 -7.25 3.91 -0.48
N LEU A 58 -6.13 3.18 -0.55
CA LEU A 58 -4.80 3.79 -0.50
C LEU A 58 -4.57 4.73 -1.68
N ALA A 59 -4.99 4.34 -2.88
CA ALA A 59 -4.88 5.19 -4.06
C ALA A 59 -5.65 6.50 -3.87
N ASP A 60 -6.85 6.42 -3.32
CA ASP A 60 -7.66 7.61 -3.00
C ASP A 60 -7.00 8.49 -1.95
N ILE A 61 -6.48 7.88 -0.87
CA ILE A 61 -5.79 8.60 0.20
C ILE A 61 -4.55 9.32 -0.32
N PHE A 62 -3.75 8.64 -1.14
CA PHE A 62 -2.51 9.22 -1.68
C PHE A 62 -2.75 10.12 -2.90
N GLY A 63 -3.92 10.08 -3.51
CA GLY A 63 -4.20 10.84 -4.71
C GLY A 63 -3.46 10.32 -5.94
N VAL A 64 -3.28 9.01 -6.02
CA VAL A 64 -2.60 8.32 -7.13
C VAL A 64 -3.48 7.20 -7.67
N LYS A 65 -3.01 6.56 -8.73
CA LYS A 65 -3.68 5.36 -9.27
C LYS A 65 -3.19 4.11 -8.54
N VAL A 66 -3.97 3.05 -8.56
CA VAL A 66 -3.55 1.75 -8.02
C VAL A 66 -2.24 1.30 -8.68
N ASP A 67 -2.09 1.53 -9.99
CA ASP A 67 -0.87 1.19 -10.74
C ASP A 67 0.37 1.91 -10.20
N ASP A 68 0.20 3.06 -9.55
CA ASP A 68 1.31 3.79 -8.95
C ASP A 68 1.75 3.18 -7.62
N ILE A 69 0.96 2.30 -7.05
CA ILE A 69 1.25 1.65 -5.76
C ILE A 69 1.87 0.28 -5.99
N ILE A 70 1.32 -0.50 -6.92
CA ILE A 70 1.75 -1.88 -7.17
C ILE A 70 3.03 -1.89 -7.98
N VAL A 71 4.01 -2.67 -7.51
CA VAL A 71 5.22 -2.97 -8.27
C VAL A 71 5.11 -4.40 -8.77
N ALA A 72 5.10 -4.56 -10.09
CA ALA A 72 5.04 -5.88 -10.74
C ALA A 72 6.30 -6.11 -11.58
N GLU A 73 6.85 -7.29 -11.48
CA GLU A 73 8.08 -7.66 -12.19
C GLU A 73 7.95 -9.04 -12.82
#